data_95a4765ee99f12339b875af422a60ab6
#
_entry.id   95a4765ee99f12339b875af422a60ab6
#
_cell.length_a   1.000
_cell.length_b   1.000
_cell.length_c   1.000
_cell.angle_alpha   90.00
_cell.angle_beta   90.00
_cell.angle_gamma   90.00
#
_symmetry.space_group_name_H-M   'P 1'
#
loop_
_entity.id
_entity.type
_entity.pdbx_description
1 polymer ?
#
loop_
_entity_poly.entity_id
_entity_poly.type
_entity_poly.pdbx_seq_one_letter_code
_entity_poly.pdbx_strand_id
1 'polypeptide(L)'
;MSTLNIAIVGTGGISLQNHLPGLALCPDVKVHALCDANPATLETARKQTGAPVASTDWKEIVTRDDVHAVIIATPNFLHPDIAITAARSGKHVLCEKPLALNATDAARMAEEADKAGVRHMTAFTYQFVPAMRYLRHLVARGDMGIPYHFRSCRLQDWGTRNLGWRQSKKLAGTGEIGDMLSHRIDFALQLVGPMKRLVANLMTLTPVRGGAVNDTDDWVAILAEFRNGASGVLESSKLASGRNESWRSLDYVEINGSEATFEFTTGKWNELQHGKVGGPGLAPLIIPKEFHVWPGSPRDPGVGDPLISFRYDQAIEFINAIREQRPCAVTFHDGARAQAVMDAAVRSTELRQWVDLPA
;
A
#
# COMPACT_ATOMS: atom_id res chain seq x y z
N MET A 1 -5.83 29.41 -3.39
CA MET A 1 -6.46 28.43 -2.46
C MET A 1 -5.84 28.63 -1.09
N SER A 2 -6.55 28.36 0.01
CA SER A 2 -5.96 28.41 1.36
C SER A 2 -4.90 27.32 1.52
N THR A 3 -3.82 27.64 2.24
CA THR A 3 -2.75 26.68 2.55
C THR A 3 -3.32 25.52 3.38
N LEU A 4 -3.00 24.27 2.99
CA LEU A 4 -3.33 23.09 3.76
C LEU A 4 -2.20 22.76 4.75
N ASN A 5 -2.51 22.78 6.03
CA ASN A 5 -1.61 22.36 7.10
C ASN A 5 -1.73 20.87 7.33
N ILE A 6 -0.64 20.13 7.12
CA ILE A 6 -0.57 18.68 7.26
C ILE A 6 0.19 18.32 8.53
N ALA A 7 -0.33 17.37 9.27
CA ALA A 7 0.40 16.72 10.35
C ALA A 7 0.92 15.35 9.90
N ILE A 8 2.10 14.96 10.39
CA ILE A 8 2.65 13.61 10.19
C ILE A 8 2.85 12.97 11.56
N VAL A 9 2.22 11.81 11.77
CA VAL A 9 2.35 10.98 12.96
C VAL A 9 3.15 9.73 12.60
N GLY A 10 4.35 9.60 13.16
CA GLY A 10 5.38 8.66 12.76
C GLY A 10 6.34 9.29 11.74
N THR A 11 7.51 9.73 12.21
CA THR A 11 8.51 10.43 11.38
C THR A 11 9.69 9.53 10.97
N GLY A 12 9.44 8.22 10.90
CA GLY A 12 10.42 7.22 10.48
C GLY A 12 10.74 7.23 8.99
N GLY A 13 11.43 6.18 8.53
CA GLY A 13 11.98 6.10 7.17
C GLY A 13 10.96 6.34 6.06
N ILE A 14 9.74 5.77 6.17
CA ILE A 14 8.71 5.96 5.11
C ILE A 14 8.26 7.42 5.01
N SER A 15 8.16 8.12 6.13
CA SER A 15 7.82 9.54 6.15
C SER A 15 8.89 10.39 5.47
N LEU A 16 10.17 10.12 5.79
CA LEU A 16 11.30 10.87 5.24
C LEU A 16 11.54 10.59 3.75
N GLN A 17 11.32 9.34 3.31
CA GLN A 17 11.64 8.91 1.95
C GLN A 17 10.47 9.02 0.97
N ASN A 18 9.24 9.06 1.46
CA ASN A 18 8.04 9.03 0.63
C ASN A 18 7.10 10.21 0.89
N HIS A 19 6.58 10.35 2.12
CA HIS A 19 5.55 11.36 2.38
C HIS A 19 6.08 12.79 2.29
N LEU A 20 7.22 13.09 2.91
CA LEU A 20 7.80 14.44 2.85
C LEU A 20 8.18 14.87 1.43
N PRO A 21 8.91 14.06 0.62
CA PRO A 21 9.18 14.42 -0.77
C PRO A 21 7.92 14.58 -1.61
N GLY A 22 6.89 13.74 -1.40
CA GLY A 22 5.62 13.87 -2.10
C GLY A 22 4.87 15.15 -1.73
N LEU A 23 4.80 15.51 -0.44
CA LEU A 23 4.19 16.75 0.02
C LEU A 23 4.92 18.00 -0.49
N ALA A 24 6.24 17.94 -0.62
CA ALA A 24 7.05 19.04 -1.16
C ALA A 24 6.70 19.37 -2.63
N LEU A 25 6.10 18.45 -3.37
CA LEU A 25 5.60 18.67 -4.72
C LEU A 25 4.20 19.29 -4.76
N CYS A 26 3.49 19.32 -3.62
CA CYS A 26 2.12 19.85 -3.57
C CYS A 26 2.14 21.37 -3.36
N PRO A 27 1.62 22.19 -4.29
CA PRO A 27 1.53 23.63 -4.08
C PRO A 27 0.58 23.95 -2.92
N ASP A 28 0.87 25.01 -2.16
CA ASP A 28 0.07 25.47 -1.03
C ASP A 28 -0.19 24.40 0.05
N VAL A 29 0.79 23.52 0.28
CA VAL A 29 0.79 22.53 1.35
C VAL A 29 1.95 22.82 2.29
N LYS A 30 1.70 22.71 3.59
CA LYS A 30 2.71 22.91 4.63
C LYS A 30 2.71 21.75 5.61
N VAL A 31 3.87 21.16 5.86
CA VAL A 31 4.06 20.27 7.01
C VAL A 31 4.09 21.15 8.26
N HIS A 32 2.97 21.18 8.97
CA HIS A 32 2.73 22.08 10.09
C HIS A 32 3.04 21.44 11.44
N ALA A 33 2.74 20.15 11.59
CA ALA A 33 2.92 19.45 12.85
C ALA A 33 3.54 18.07 12.65
N LEU A 34 4.37 17.65 13.59
CA LEU A 34 5.04 16.35 13.59
C LEU A 34 4.82 15.65 14.93
N CYS A 35 4.66 14.32 14.88
CA CYS A 35 4.65 13.48 16.07
C CYS A 35 5.50 12.22 15.86
N ASP A 36 6.32 11.88 16.86
CA ASP A 36 6.98 10.59 16.96
C ASP A 36 7.28 10.28 18.42
N ALA A 37 7.06 9.04 18.85
CA ALA A 37 7.36 8.60 20.22
C ALA A 37 8.88 8.65 20.53
N ASN A 38 9.73 8.62 19.48
CA ASN A 38 11.17 8.76 19.60
C ASN A 38 11.58 10.24 19.41
N PRO A 39 12.03 10.96 20.46
CA PRO A 39 12.40 12.37 20.35
C PRO A 39 13.52 12.65 19.36
N ALA A 40 14.47 11.72 19.17
CA ALA A 40 15.59 11.91 18.24
C ALA A 40 15.13 11.84 16.79
N THR A 41 14.24 10.91 16.47
CA THR A 41 13.61 10.80 15.14
C THR A 41 12.74 12.03 14.85
N LEU A 42 11.95 12.46 15.84
CA LEU A 42 11.12 13.66 15.75
C LEU A 42 11.95 14.92 15.45
N GLU A 43 13.02 15.12 16.20
CA GLU A 43 13.89 16.32 16.01
C GLU A 43 14.61 16.31 14.65
N THR A 44 14.99 15.12 14.15
CA THR A 44 15.55 14.99 12.80
C THR A 44 14.54 15.45 11.72
N ALA A 45 13.30 14.98 11.80
CA ALA A 45 12.25 15.37 10.89
C ALA A 45 11.88 16.86 11.03
N ARG A 46 11.88 17.39 12.26
CA ARG A 46 11.62 18.81 12.54
C ARG A 46 12.65 19.72 11.88
N LYS A 47 13.94 19.38 11.99
CA LYS A 47 15.02 20.13 11.32
C LYS A 47 14.90 20.11 9.80
N GLN A 48 14.48 18.97 9.23
CA GLN A 48 14.32 18.82 7.78
C GLN A 48 13.13 19.62 7.24
N THR A 49 12.02 19.69 7.99
CA THR A 49 10.77 20.30 7.53
C THR A 49 10.57 21.73 7.97
N GLY A 50 11.22 22.17 9.06
CA GLY A 50 10.93 23.44 9.72
C GLY A 50 9.55 23.50 10.37
N ALA A 51 8.92 22.34 10.65
CA ALA A 51 7.58 22.29 11.23
C ALA A 51 7.53 23.04 12.56
N PRO A 52 6.59 23.98 12.75
CA PRO A 52 6.52 24.80 13.96
C PRO A 52 6.02 24.04 15.19
N VAL A 53 5.27 22.94 14.97
CA VAL A 53 4.68 22.15 16.04
C VAL A 53 5.31 20.74 16.06
N ALA A 54 5.71 20.28 17.23
CA ALA A 54 6.22 18.92 17.42
C ALA A 54 5.82 18.41 18.82
N SER A 55 5.34 17.18 18.90
CA SER A 55 4.96 16.50 20.16
C SER A 55 5.28 15.02 20.10
N THR A 56 5.55 14.42 21.25
CA THR A 56 5.62 12.96 21.38
C THR A 56 4.26 12.31 21.64
N ASP A 57 3.22 13.10 21.91
CA ASP A 57 1.83 12.64 22.03
C ASP A 57 1.03 12.95 20.77
N TRP A 58 0.64 11.89 20.07
CA TRP A 58 -0.12 12.03 18.82
C TRP A 58 -1.52 12.64 19.05
N LYS A 59 -2.10 12.52 20.24
CA LYS A 59 -3.42 13.09 20.56
C LYS A 59 -3.38 14.61 20.48
N GLU A 60 -2.31 15.22 21.00
CA GLU A 60 -2.12 16.67 20.90
C GLU A 60 -2.05 17.16 19.46
N ILE A 61 -1.56 16.33 18.54
CA ILE A 61 -1.37 16.70 17.14
C ILE A 61 -2.65 16.54 16.33
N VAL A 62 -3.35 15.40 16.45
CA VAL A 62 -4.50 15.12 15.58
C VAL A 62 -5.77 15.86 15.96
N THR A 63 -5.83 16.44 17.16
CA THR A 63 -6.98 17.24 17.64
C THR A 63 -6.82 18.75 17.44
N ARG A 64 -5.68 19.21 16.89
CA ARG A 64 -5.40 20.64 16.70
C ARG A 64 -6.34 21.27 15.66
N ASP A 65 -6.87 22.45 15.95
CA ASP A 65 -7.73 23.19 15.01
C ASP A 65 -6.98 23.70 13.77
N ASP A 66 -5.68 23.96 13.90
CA ASP A 66 -4.82 24.46 12.81
C ASP A 66 -4.25 23.34 11.90
N VAL A 67 -4.63 22.07 12.11
CA VAL A 67 -4.31 20.92 11.25
C VAL A 67 -5.54 20.59 10.41
N HIS A 68 -5.35 20.39 9.09
CA HIS A 68 -6.42 20.04 8.14
C HIS A 68 -6.42 18.55 7.75
N ALA A 69 -5.23 17.96 7.67
CA ALA A 69 -5.09 16.54 7.35
C ALA A 69 -3.93 15.89 8.10
N VAL A 70 -4.03 14.58 8.32
CA VAL A 70 -3.05 13.77 9.05
C VAL A 70 -2.54 12.65 8.17
N ILE A 71 -1.23 12.47 8.12
CA ILE A 71 -0.56 11.30 7.55
C ILE A 71 -0.09 10.43 8.71
N ILE A 72 -0.52 9.16 8.72
CA ILE A 72 -0.20 8.19 9.77
C ILE A 72 0.81 7.18 9.22
N ALA A 73 2.00 7.16 9.81
CA ALA A 73 3.12 6.29 9.41
C ALA A 73 3.79 5.63 10.64
N THR A 74 2.96 5.28 11.61
CA THR A 74 3.32 4.60 12.87
C THR A 74 3.39 3.07 12.67
N PRO A 75 3.79 2.28 13.69
CA PRO A 75 3.48 0.85 13.72
C PRO A 75 1.97 0.57 13.63
N ASN A 76 1.62 -0.56 12.97
CA ASN A 76 0.25 -0.86 12.53
C ASN A 76 -0.79 -0.86 13.66
N PHE A 77 -0.41 -1.29 14.87
CA PHE A 77 -1.33 -1.37 16.01
C PHE A 77 -1.89 -0.02 16.46
N LEU A 78 -1.23 1.07 16.10
CA LEU A 78 -1.67 2.44 16.44
C LEU A 78 -2.59 3.05 15.39
N HIS A 79 -2.64 2.50 14.18
CA HIS A 79 -3.39 3.09 13.07
C HIS A 79 -4.86 3.35 13.41
N PRO A 80 -5.63 2.39 14.00
CA PRO A 80 -7.05 2.59 14.24
C PRO A 80 -7.34 3.76 15.20
N ASP A 81 -6.63 3.82 16.32
CA ASP A 81 -6.88 4.84 17.34
C ASP A 81 -6.55 6.24 16.81
N ILE A 82 -5.42 6.38 16.10
CA ILE A 82 -4.99 7.66 15.52
C ILE A 82 -5.95 8.09 14.42
N ALA A 83 -6.28 7.19 13.47
CA ALA A 83 -7.13 7.51 12.33
C ALA A 83 -8.55 7.88 12.74
N ILE A 84 -9.16 7.13 13.67
CA ILE A 84 -10.50 7.38 14.16
C ILE A 84 -10.56 8.71 14.93
N THR A 85 -9.55 8.96 15.77
CA THR A 85 -9.48 10.24 16.51
C THR A 85 -9.32 11.42 15.57
N ALA A 86 -8.44 11.32 14.58
CA ALA A 86 -8.25 12.35 13.58
C ALA A 86 -9.53 12.60 12.76
N ALA A 87 -10.19 11.54 12.28
CA ALA A 87 -11.44 11.63 11.53
C ALA A 87 -12.55 12.31 12.36
N ARG A 88 -12.75 11.89 13.60
CA ARG A 88 -13.73 12.50 14.52
C ARG A 88 -13.43 13.96 14.85
N SER A 89 -12.15 14.36 14.74
CA SER A 89 -11.71 15.76 14.86
C SER A 89 -11.80 16.53 13.52
N GLY A 90 -12.47 15.96 12.51
CA GLY A 90 -12.68 16.59 11.20
C GLY A 90 -11.44 16.63 10.31
N LYS A 91 -10.40 15.82 10.60
CA LYS A 91 -9.17 15.80 9.79
C LYS A 91 -9.27 14.77 8.68
N HIS A 92 -8.85 15.14 7.47
CA HIS A 92 -8.62 14.18 6.39
C HIS A 92 -7.46 13.27 6.76
N VAL A 93 -7.51 11.98 6.37
CA VAL A 93 -6.53 10.98 6.85
C VAL A 93 -5.92 10.17 5.70
N LEU A 94 -4.59 10.16 5.61
CA LEU A 94 -3.82 9.20 4.85
C LEU A 94 -3.12 8.27 5.84
N CYS A 95 -3.37 6.96 5.75
CA CYS A 95 -2.80 5.98 6.68
C CYS A 95 -1.97 4.93 5.95
N GLU A 96 -0.78 4.62 6.48
CA GLU A 96 0.06 3.54 5.95
C GLU A 96 -0.62 2.18 6.00
N LYS A 97 -0.18 1.32 5.14
CA LYS A 97 -0.60 -0.07 5.04
C LYS A 97 0.30 -0.99 5.92
N PRO A 98 -0.22 -2.16 6.33
CA PRO A 98 -1.63 -2.55 6.36
C PRO A 98 -2.45 -1.61 7.24
N LEU A 99 -3.74 -1.45 6.88
CA LEU A 99 -4.58 -0.41 7.49
C LEU A 99 -4.80 -0.62 9.00
N ALA A 100 -4.88 -1.88 9.42
CA ALA A 100 -5.01 -2.28 10.83
C ALA A 100 -4.38 -3.65 11.07
N LEU A 101 -4.48 -4.17 12.29
CA LEU A 101 -4.06 -5.54 12.62
C LEU A 101 -5.10 -6.60 12.21
N ASN A 102 -6.35 -6.20 11.95
CA ASN A 102 -7.46 -7.07 11.59
C ASN A 102 -8.53 -6.33 10.78
N ALA A 103 -9.40 -7.09 10.10
CA ALA A 103 -10.45 -6.55 9.23
C ALA A 103 -11.51 -5.76 9.98
N THR A 104 -11.84 -6.12 11.22
CA THR A 104 -12.84 -5.41 12.04
C THR A 104 -12.40 -3.98 12.35
N ASP A 105 -11.16 -3.80 12.76
CA ASP A 105 -10.61 -2.48 13.02
C ASP A 105 -10.45 -1.66 11.73
N ALA A 106 -10.04 -2.30 10.63
CA ALA A 106 -9.93 -1.62 9.34
C ALA A 106 -11.30 -1.14 8.82
N ALA A 107 -12.34 -1.96 8.96
CA ALA A 107 -13.72 -1.58 8.61
C ALA A 107 -14.22 -0.43 9.49
N ARG A 108 -13.97 -0.48 10.82
CA ARG A 108 -14.30 0.60 11.75
C ARG A 108 -13.63 1.93 11.40
N MET A 109 -12.35 1.90 10.94
CA MET A 109 -11.66 3.10 10.48
C MET A 109 -12.37 3.72 9.27
N ALA A 110 -12.79 2.90 8.29
CA ALA A 110 -13.51 3.37 7.11
C ALA A 110 -14.87 3.98 7.49
N GLU A 111 -15.66 3.28 8.31
CA GLU A 111 -16.96 3.76 8.79
C GLU A 111 -16.87 5.09 9.56
N GLU A 112 -15.92 5.23 10.45
CA GLU A 112 -15.75 6.45 11.24
C GLU A 112 -15.28 7.63 10.38
N ALA A 113 -14.45 7.38 9.36
CA ALA A 113 -14.03 8.40 8.42
C ALA A 113 -15.20 8.85 7.51
N ASP A 114 -16.04 7.91 7.06
CA ASP A 114 -17.26 8.21 6.30
C ASP A 114 -18.27 9.02 7.12
N LYS A 115 -18.53 8.60 8.39
CA LYS A 115 -19.43 9.33 9.31
C LYS A 115 -18.96 10.75 9.53
N ALA A 116 -17.65 10.97 9.61
CA ALA A 116 -17.07 12.29 9.77
C ALA A 116 -17.06 13.12 8.46
N GLY A 117 -17.36 12.53 7.30
CA GLY A 117 -17.34 13.18 6.01
C GLY A 117 -15.94 13.59 5.53
N VAL A 118 -14.89 13.01 6.11
CA VAL A 118 -13.50 13.35 5.78
C VAL A 118 -12.98 12.51 4.60
N ARG A 119 -12.00 13.03 3.88
CA ARG A 119 -11.30 12.24 2.84
C ARG A 119 -10.31 11.32 3.55
N HIS A 120 -10.31 10.07 3.14
CA HIS A 120 -9.44 9.06 3.70
C HIS A 120 -8.78 8.21 2.61
N MET A 121 -7.53 7.84 2.84
CA MET A 121 -6.71 7.12 1.87
C MET A 121 -5.83 6.08 2.56
N THR A 122 -5.80 4.86 2.02
CA THR A 122 -4.83 3.83 2.39
C THR A 122 -3.58 3.96 1.52
N ALA A 123 -2.41 3.91 2.12
CA ALA A 123 -1.13 4.12 1.44
C ALA A 123 -0.69 2.91 0.59
N PHE A 124 -1.56 2.42 -0.29
CA PHE A 124 -1.18 1.44 -1.32
C PHE A 124 -0.41 2.13 -2.45
N THR A 125 0.79 2.56 -2.13
CA THR A 125 1.62 3.39 -3.00
C THR A 125 1.92 2.76 -4.37
N TYR A 126 1.88 1.41 -4.49
CA TYR A 126 2.09 0.73 -5.78
C TYR A 126 0.93 0.94 -6.78
N GLN A 127 -0.22 1.46 -6.35
CA GLN A 127 -1.30 1.90 -7.25
C GLN A 127 -0.86 3.04 -8.19
N PHE A 128 0.20 3.77 -7.82
CA PHE A 128 0.76 4.89 -8.59
C PHE A 128 1.85 4.47 -9.57
N VAL A 129 2.24 3.19 -9.59
CA VAL A 129 3.18 2.65 -10.60
C VAL A 129 2.58 2.82 -11.99
N PRO A 130 3.28 3.46 -12.95
CA PRO A 130 2.78 3.68 -14.30
C PRO A 130 2.21 2.44 -14.98
N ALA A 131 2.91 1.30 -14.88
CA ALA A 131 2.47 0.04 -15.44
C ALA A 131 1.15 -0.45 -14.83
N MET A 132 0.96 -0.33 -13.52
CA MET A 132 -0.28 -0.71 -12.84
C MET A 132 -1.43 0.20 -13.23
N ARG A 133 -1.20 1.49 -13.36
CA ARG A 133 -2.20 2.45 -13.81
C ARG A 133 -2.67 2.13 -15.23
N TYR A 134 -1.74 1.87 -16.13
CA TYR A 134 -2.07 1.51 -17.52
C TYR A 134 -2.74 0.16 -17.61
N LEU A 135 -2.28 -0.84 -16.87
CA LEU A 135 -2.93 -2.16 -16.81
C LEU A 135 -4.38 -2.06 -16.31
N ARG A 136 -4.65 -1.29 -15.26
CA ARG A 136 -6.02 -1.03 -14.79
C ARG A 136 -6.88 -0.36 -15.87
N HIS A 137 -6.31 0.59 -16.62
CA HIS A 137 -7.00 1.23 -17.74
C HIS A 137 -7.40 0.22 -18.82
N LEU A 138 -6.46 -0.67 -19.22
CA LEU A 138 -6.72 -1.71 -20.22
C LEU A 138 -7.79 -2.71 -19.74
N VAL A 139 -7.71 -3.14 -18.48
CA VAL A 139 -8.72 -4.03 -17.88
C VAL A 139 -10.09 -3.35 -17.84
N ALA A 140 -10.18 -2.09 -17.44
CA ALA A 140 -11.43 -1.34 -17.40
C ALA A 140 -12.04 -1.10 -18.79
N ARG A 141 -11.23 -1.03 -19.83
CA ARG A 141 -11.69 -0.98 -21.24
C ARG A 141 -12.21 -2.31 -21.75
N GLY A 142 -11.97 -3.42 -21.05
CA GLY A 142 -12.32 -4.77 -21.49
C GLY A 142 -11.27 -5.42 -22.41
N ASP A 143 -10.08 -4.84 -22.56
CA ASP A 143 -9.03 -5.35 -23.48
C ASP A 143 -8.53 -6.76 -23.08
N MET A 144 -8.75 -7.16 -21.85
CA MET A 144 -8.43 -8.49 -21.34
C MET A 144 -9.55 -9.51 -21.64
N GLY A 145 -10.80 -9.05 -21.81
CA GLY A 145 -11.99 -9.90 -21.80
C GLY A 145 -12.33 -10.43 -20.39
N ILE A 146 -12.86 -11.64 -20.32
CA ILE A 146 -13.22 -12.31 -19.05
C ILE A 146 -11.93 -12.76 -18.35
N PRO A 147 -11.68 -12.39 -17.09
CA PRO A 147 -10.49 -12.84 -16.36
C PRO A 147 -10.56 -14.34 -16.07
N TYR A 148 -9.46 -15.05 -16.33
CA TYR A 148 -9.32 -16.48 -16.06
C TYR A 148 -8.36 -16.75 -14.92
N HIS A 149 -7.20 -16.08 -14.94
CA HIS A 149 -6.15 -16.35 -13.97
C HIS A 149 -5.37 -15.08 -13.61
N PHE A 150 -5.02 -14.95 -12.33
CA PHE A 150 -4.14 -13.91 -11.81
C PHE A 150 -2.95 -14.55 -11.11
N ARG A 151 -1.76 -14.06 -11.37
CA ARG A 151 -0.55 -14.45 -10.66
C ARG A 151 0.23 -13.23 -10.22
N SER A 152 0.71 -13.25 -8.98
CA SER A 152 1.64 -12.23 -8.49
C SER A 152 2.64 -12.82 -7.53
N CYS A 153 3.90 -12.42 -7.65
CA CYS A 153 4.90 -12.78 -6.65
C CYS A 153 5.86 -11.62 -6.36
N ARG A 154 6.30 -11.57 -5.09
CA ARG A 154 7.33 -10.65 -4.62
C ARG A 154 8.37 -11.43 -3.84
N LEU A 155 9.55 -11.63 -4.42
CA LEU A 155 10.65 -12.37 -3.80
C LEU A 155 11.83 -11.45 -3.53
N GLN A 156 12.15 -11.24 -2.25
CA GLN A 156 13.20 -10.33 -1.77
C GLN A 156 14.20 -11.07 -0.87
N ASP A 157 15.39 -10.53 -0.73
CA ASP A 157 16.41 -11.02 0.20
C ASP A 157 16.64 -9.98 1.30
N TRP A 158 15.96 -10.13 2.43
CA TRP A 158 16.17 -9.31 3.62
C TRP A 158 17.09 -10.02 4.64
N GLY A 159 17.51 -11.24 4.33
CA GLY A 159 18.35 -12.06 5.19
C GLY A 159 17.77 -12.20 6.60
N THR A 160 18.66 -12.17 7.59
CA THR A 160 18.31 -12.30 9.01
C THR A 160 18.46 -10.99 9.79
N ARG A 161 18.48 -9.84 9.11
CA ARG A 161 18.61 -8.53 9.77
C ARG A 161 17.44 -8.23 10.70
N ASN A 162 17.66 -7.37 11.68
CA ASN A 162 16.61 -6.87 12.55
C ASN A 162 15.64 -5.99 11.76
N LEU A 163 14.34 -6.25 11.89
CA LEU A 163 13.25 -5.51 11.24
C LEU A 163 12.47 -4.61 12.22
N GLY A 164 12.96 -4.50 13.46
CA GLY A 164 12.35 -3.71 14.50
C GLY A 164 10.93 -4.20 14.84
N TRP A 165 9.97 -3.30 14.94
CA TRP A 165 8.60 -3.62 15.30
C TRP A 165 7.90 -4.58 14.30
N ARG A 166 8.38 -4.65 13.04
CA ARG A 166 7.80 -5.51 11.98
C ARG A 166 8.01 -7.01 12.22
N GLN A 167 8.93 -7.39 13.10
CA GLN A 167 9.15 -8.79 13.48
C GLN A 167 8.37 -9.20 14.73
N SER A 168 7.51 -8.31 15.25
CA SER A 168 6.63 -8.58 16.40
C SER A 168 5.17 -8.65 15.97
N LYS A 169 4.54 -9.81 16.11
CA LYS A 169 3.11 -10.02 15.79
C LYS A 169 2.22 -9.06 16.59
N LYS A 170 2.59 -8.76 17.83
CA LYS A 170 1.86 -7.80 18.67
C LYS A 170 1.81 -6.39 18.06
N LEU A 171 2.85 -5.96 17.35
CA LEU A 171 2.99 -4.60 16.84
C LEU A 171 2.62 -4.49 15.35
N ALA A 172 2.92 -5.52 14.58
CA ALA A 172 2.74 -5.55 13.14
C ALA A 172 1.49 -6.35 12.71
N GLY A 173 0.99 -7.27 13.54
CA GLY A 173 -0.07 -8.21 13.22
C GLY A 173 0.44 -9.42 12.44
N THR A 174 1.08 -9.17 11.31
CA THR A 174 1.64 -10.17 10.39
C THR A 174 3.01 -9.71 9.87
N GLY A 175 3.70 -10.59 9.17
CA GLY A 175 5.00 -10.30 8.57
C GLY A 175 4.91 -9.96 7.08
N GLU A 176 5.34 -10.89 6.24
CA GLU A 176 5.44 -10.68 4.79
C GLU A 176 4.08 -10.47 4.12
N ILE A 177 3.02 -11.16 4.61
CA ILE A 177 1.67 -10.96 4.07
C ILE A 177 1.19 -9.52 4.22
N GLY A 178 1.42 -8.90 5.39
CA GLY A 178 1.04 -7.50 5.64
C GLY A 178 2.00 -6.50 5.01
N ASP A 179 3.30 -6.80 5.03
CA ASP A 179 4.31 -5.85 4.56
C ASP A 179 4.35 -5.76 3.03
N MET A 180 4.44 -6.88 2.33
CA MET A 180 4.62 -6.87 0.87
C MET A 180 3.46 -7.50 0.10
N LEU A 181 2.89 -8.62 0.57
CA LEU A 181 1.81 -9.26 -0.18
C LEU A 181 0.52 -8.46 -0.15
N SER A 182 0.29 -7.59 0.84
CA SER A 182 -0.85 -6.68 0.90
C SER A 182 -1.03 -5.84 -0.37
N HIS A 183 0.07 -5.37 -0.97
CA HIS A 183 0.04 -4.66 -2.26
C HIS A 183 -0.41 -5.55 -3.42
N ARG A 184 -0.09 -6.86 -3.40
CA ARG A 184 -0.47 -7.81 -4.46
C ARG A 184 -1.91 -8.28 -4.28
N ILE A 185 -2.35 -8.36 -3.03
CA ILE A 185 -3.78 -8.56 -2.70
C ILE A 185 -4.59 -7.39 -3.24
N ASP A 186 -4.16 -6.16 -3.00
CA ASP A 186 -4.79 -4.96 -3.54
C ASP A 186 -4.83 -4.98 -5.08
N PHE A 187 -3.73 -5.36 -5.75
CA PHE A 187 -3.73 -5.52 -7.21
C PHE A 187 -4.72 -6.57 -7.70
N ALA A 188 -4.80 -7.72 -7.05
CA ALA A 188 -5.75 -8.78 -7.40
C ALA A 188 -7.20 -8.29 -7.27
N LEU A 189 -7.52 -7.58 -6.18
CA LEU A 189 -8.85 -7.02 -5.95
C LEU A 189 -9.21 -5.95 -6.98
N GLN A 190 -8.25 -5.14 -7.43
CA GLN A 190 -8.47 -4.08 -8.42
C GLN A 190 -8.55 -4.59 -9.87
N LEU A 191 -7.77 -5.61 -10.22
CA LEU A 191 -7.66 -6.12 -11.60
C LEU A 191 -8.66 -7.23 -11.90
N VAL A 192 -8.97 -8.08 -10.91
CA VAL A 192 -9.84 -9.26 -11.08
C VAL A 192 -11.18 -9.07 -10.40
N GLY A 193 -11.17 -8.49 -9.19
CA GLY A 193 -12.38 -8.30 -8.39
C GLY A 193 -12.33 -9.02 -7.04
N PRO A 194 -13.46 -9.13 -6.33
CA PRO A 194 -13.50 -9.72 -5.00
C PRO A 194 -13.15 -11.21 -5.00
N MET A 195 -12.32 -11.63 -4.03
CA MET A 195 -12.07 -13.04 -3.77
C MET A 195 -13.29 -13.69 -3.11
N LYS A 196 -13.60 -14.91 -3.51
CA LYS A 196 -14.67 -15.74 -2.95
C LYS A 196 -14.18 -16.58 -1.80
N ARG A 197 -13.05 -17.27 -1.99
CA ARG A 197 -12.39 -18.12 -1.00
C ARG A 197 -10.91 -18.26 -1.32
N LEU A 198 -10.14 -18.67 -0.33
CA LEU A 198 -8.71 -18.93 -0.47
C LEU A 198 -8.23 -20.08 0.42
N VAL A 199 -7.07 -20.63 0.05
CA VAL A 199 -6.24 -21.45 0.94
C VAL A 199 -4.84 -20.84 0.95
N ALA A 200 -4.22 -20.79 2.14
CA ALA A 200 -2.93 -20.15 2.32
C ALA A 200 -2.02 -20.95 3.27
N ASN A 201 -0.73 -20.66 3.12
CA ASN A 201 0.29 -21.08 4.08
C ASN A 201 1.23 -19.92 4.38
N LEU A 202 1.34 -19.56 5.65
CA LEU A 202 2.26 -18.56 6.19
C LEU A 202 3.32 -19.26 7.02
N MET A 203 4.59 -18.95 6.84
CA MET A 203 5.70 -19.59 7.55
C MET A 203 6.67 -18.57 8.15
N THR A 204 7.00 -18.76 9.43
CA THR A 204 8.13 -18.12 10.10
C THR A 204 9.34 -19.04 9.96
N LEU A 205 10.18 -18.77 8.96
CA LEU A 205 11.36 -19.59 8.66
C LEU A 205 12.61 -19.11 9.42
N THR A 206 12.59 -17.86 9.89
CA THR A 206 13.68 -17.24 10.65
C THR A 206 13.15 -16.77 12.00
N PRO A 207 13.10 -17.64 13.03
CA PRO A 207 12.52 -17.29 14.34
C PRO A 207 13.35 -16.27 15.15
N VAL A 208 14.57 -15.97 14.70
CA VAL A 208 15.45 -14.96 15.29
C VAL A 208 16.01 -14.09 14.18
N ARG A 209 15.82 -12.77 14.28
CA ARG A 209 16.35 -11.77 13.36
C ARG A 209 17.14 -10.70 14.11
N GLY A 210 18.41 -10.49 13.71
CA GLY A 210 19.26 -9.50 14.35
C GLY A 210 19.40 -9.69 15.87
N GLY A 211 19.37 -10.95 16.34
CA GLY A 211 19.44 -11.29 17.76
C GLY A 211 18.12 -11.15 18.55
N ALA A 212 17.01 -10.77 17.91
CA ALA A 212 15.70 -10.64 18.55
C ALA A 212 14.69 -11.65 17.99
N VAL A 213 13.68 -12.00 18.79
CA VAL A 213 12.60 -12.91 18.41
C VAL A 213 11.83 -12.35 17.21
N ASN A 214 11.55 -13.21 16.22
CA ASN A 214 10.65 -12.98 15.11
C ASN A 214 9.49 -13.96 15.20
N ASP A 215 8.29 -13.48 15.45
CA ASP A 215 7.05 -14.27 15.51
C ASP A 215 6.09 -13.94 14.36
N THR A 216 6.58 -13.25 13.33
CA THR A 216 5.86 -12.92 12.10
C THR A 216 6.32 -13.78 10.92
N ASP A 217 5.47 -13.89 9.91
CA ASP A 217 5.75 -14.68 8.71
C ASP A 217 6.86 -14.07 7.84
N ASP A 218 7.72 -14.93 7.30
CA ASP A 218 8.78 -14.59 6.36
C ASP A 218 8.43 -14.93 4.91
N TRP A 219 7.53 -15.89 4.73
CA TRP A 219 7.03 -16.39 3.47
C TRP A 219 5.54 -16.65 3.55
N VAL A 220 4.84 -16.40 2.47
CA VAL A 220 3.42 -16.65 2.31
C VAL A 220 3.08 -17.04 0.88
N ALA A 221 2.18 -18.01 0.71
CA ALA A 221 1.54 -18.33 -0.55
C ALA A 221 0.03 -18.48 -0.36
N ILE A 222 -0.72 -17.99 -1.36
CA ILE A 222 -2.19 -18.03 -1.41
C ILE A 222 -2.63 -18.62 -2.75
N LEU A 223 -3.54 -19.61 -2.72
CA LEU A 223 -4.40 -19.96 -3.84
C LEU A 223 -5.78 -19.38 -3.60
N ALA A 224 -6.35 -18.68 -4.59
CA ALA A 224 -7.60 -17.98 -4.46
C ALA A 224 -8.59 -18.35 -5.59
N GLU A 225 -9.87 -18.30 -5.27
CA GLU A 225 -10.97 -18.27 -6.23
C GLU A 225 -11.67 -16.91 -6.11
N PHE A 226 -11.89 -16.25 -7.25
CA PHE A 226 -12.63 -14.99 -7.31
C PHE A 226 -14.13 -15.23 -7.53
N ARG A 227 -14.95 -14.24 -7.19
CA ARG A 227 -16.41 -14.35 -7.35
C ARG A 227 -16.88 -14.46 -8.80
N ASN A 228 -16.09 -13.94 -9.74
CA ASN A 228 -16.32 -14.06 -11.18
C ASN A 228 -15.83 -15.38 -11.79
N GLY A 229 -15.33 -16.32 -10.97
CA GLY A 229 -14.84 -17.63 -11.40
C GLY A 229 -13.35 -17.68 -11.76
N ALA A 230 -12.66 -16.57 -11.79
CA ALA A 230 -11.21 -16.56 -11.99
C ALA A 230 -10.46 -17.23 -10.84
N SER A 231 -9.25 -17.75 -11.12
CA SER A 231 -8.32 -18.30 -10.13
C SER A 231 -7.17 -17.33 -9.85
N GLY A 232 -6.50 -17.49 -8.69
CA GLY A 232 -5.34 -16.66 -8.36
C GLY A 232 -4.26 -17.40 -7.60
N VAL A 233 -3.01 -17.00 -7.85
CA VAL A 233 -1.82 -17.44 -7.11
C VAL A 233 -1.04 -16.19 -6.68
N LEU A 234 -0.85 -16.03 -5.36
CA LEU A 234 -0.08 -14.92 -4.81
C LEU A 234 1.00 -15.47 -3.90
N GLU A 235 2.22 -14.96 -4.03
CA GLU A 235 3.37 -15.39 -3.23
C GLU A 235 4.23 -14.19 -2.83
N SER A 236 4.78 -14.22 -1.61
CA SER A 236 5.80 -13.28 -1.20
C SER A 236 6.80 -13.90 -0.22
N SER A 237 8.06 -13.45 -0.30
CA SER A 237 9.15 -13.93 0.55
C SER A 237 10.17 -12.84 0.86
N LYS A 238 10.63 -12.80 2.13
CA LYS A 238 11.79 -12.02 2.58
C LYS A 238 13.11 -12.78 2.50
N LEU A 239 13.08 -14.06 2.13
CA LEU A 239 14.21 -14.99 2.23
C LEU A 239 14.65 -15.54 0.87
N ALA A 240 14.40 -14.84 -0.22
CA ALA A 240 14.88 -15.22 -1.54
C ALA A 240 16.34 -14.79 -1.74
N SER A 241 17.26 -15.56 -1.18
CA SER A 241 18.69 -15.26 -1.11
C SER A 241 19.27 -14.87 -2.48
N GLY A 242 20.02 -13.75 -2.51
CA GLY A 242 20.66 -13.22 -3.71
C GLY A 242 19.76 -12.33 -4.59
N ARG A 243 18.46 -12.17 -4.27
CA ARG A 243 17.52 -11.35 -5.08
C ARG A 243 17.53 -9.86 -4.75
N ASN A 244 18.19 -9.42 -3.67
CA ASN A 244 18.15 -8.01 -3.24
C ASN A 244 16.75 -7.56 -2.79
N GLU A 245 16.63 -6.31 -2.30
CA GLU A 245 15.38 -5.71 -1.78
C GLU A 245 14.75 -4.69 -2.73
N SER A 246 15.50 -4.22 -3.73
CA SER A 246 15.09 -3.15 -4.63
C SER A 246 14.42 -3.70 -5.90
N TRP A 247 14.38 -2.91 -6.95
CA TRP A 247 13.95 -3.30 -8.30
C TRP A 247 14.67 -4.53 -8.88
N ARG A 248 15.82 -4.95 -8.31
CA ARG A 248 16.53 -6.20 -8.65
C ARG A 248 15.86 -7.43 -8.05
N SER A 249 14.97 -7.27 -7.06
CA SER A 249 14.10 -8.35 -6.57
C SER A 249 13.11 -8.79 -7.65
N LEU A 250 12.53 -9.97 -7.52
CA LEU A 250 11.41 -10.35 -8.35
C LEU A 250 10.13 -9.69 -7.84
N ASP A 251 9.51 -8.87 -8.67
CA ASP A 251 8.21 -8.26 -8.41
C ASP A 251 7.38 -8.35 -9.70
N TYR A 252 6.45 -9.27 -9.71
CA TYR A 252 5.79 -9.78 -10.89
C TYR A 252 4.28 -9.83 -10.72
N VAL A 253 3.58 -9.41 -11.77
CA VAL A 253 2.12 -9.52 -11.89
C VAL A 253 1.80 -10.01 -13.29
N GLU A 254 0.93 -11.00 -13.40
CA GLU A 254 0.37 -11.50 -14.64
C GLU A 254 -1.14 -11.67 -14.51
N ILE A 255 -1.87 -11.30 -15.54
CA ILE A 255 -3.30 -11.53 -15.64
C ILE A 255 -3.63 -12.07 -17.04
N ASN A 256 -4.37 -13.19 -17.05
CA ASN A 256 -4.81 -13.87 -18.25
C ASN A 256 -6.33 -13.77 -18.36
N GLY A 257 -6.80 -13.39 -19.53
CA GLY A 257 -8.23 -13.32 -19.82
C GLY A 257 -8.60 -13.98 -21.14
N SER A 258 -9.87 -13.92 -21.51
CA SER A 258 -10.38 -14.55 -22.74
C SER A 258 -9.84 -13.91 -24.03
N GLU A 259 -9.36 -12.67 -23.98
CA GLU A 259 -8.89 -11.90 -25.15
C GLU A 259 -7.38 -11.67 -25.14
N ALA A 260 -6.79 -11.51 -23.95
CA ALA A 260 -5.38 -11.15 -23.83
C ALA A 260 -4.76 -11.58 -22.50
N THR A 261 -3.43 -11.67 -22.51
CA THR A 261 -2.56 -11.73 -21.34
C THR A 261 -1.78 -10.43 -21.20
N PHE A 262 -1.66 -9.95 -19.97
CA PHE A 262 -0.77 -8.85 -19.61
C PHE A 262 0.18 -9.30 -18.50
N GLU A 263 1.44 -8.91 -18.63
CA GLU A 263 2.50 -9.18 -17.67
C GLU A 263 3.22 -7.88 -17.29
N PHE A 264 3.55 -7.73 -16.04
CA PHE A 264 4.31 -6.60 -15.52
C PHE A 264 5.41 -7.08 -14.57
N THR A 265 6.61 -6.51 -14.74
CA THR A 265 7.72 -6.68 -13.81
C THR A 265 8.23 -5.31 -13.38
N THR A 266 8.38 -5.06 -12.08
CA THR A 266 8.72 -3.74 -11.54
C THR A 266 9.98 -3.12 -12.15
N GLY A 267 10.99 -3.93 -12.49
CA GLY A 267 12.20 -3.45 -13.15
C GLY A 267 11.98 -2.77 -14.52
N LYS A 268 10.80 -2.99 -15.12
CA LYS A 268 10.38 -2.40 -16.40
C LYS A 268 9.18 -1.48 -16.20
N TRP A 269 9.36 -0.43 -15.43
CA TRP A 269 8.31 0.46 -14.95
C TRP A 269 7.46 1.12 -16.06
N ASN A 270 7.99 1.25 -17.27
CA ASN A 270 7.39 1.92 -18.44
C ASN A 270 6.95 0.96 -19.54
N GLU A 271 6.92 -0.35 -19.28
CA GLU A 271 6.61 -1.41 -20.23
C GLU A 271 5.74 -2.49 -19.57
N LEU A 272 4.73 -2.95 -20.30
CA LEU A 272 4.04 -4.21 -20.04
C LEU A 272 4.48 -5.24 -21.10
N GLN A 273 4.34 -6.53 -20.80
CA GLN A 273 4.25 -7.55 -21.84
C GLN A 273 2.77 -7.78 -22.13
N HIS A 274 2.42 -7.94 -23.39
CA HIS A 274 1.05 -8.12 -23.85
C HIS A 274 1.00 -9.14 -24.98
N GLY A 275 0.04 -10.07 -24.92
CA GLY A 275 -0.25 -11.04 -25.97
C GLY A 275 -1.75 -11.22 -26.15
N LYS A 276 -2.24 -11.16 -27.39
CA LYS A 276 -3.63 -11.45 -27.74
C LYS A 276 -3.82 -12.92 -28.05
N VAL A 277 -5.04 -13.41 -27.85
CA VAL A 277 -5.43 -14.75 -28.25
C VAL A 277 -5.21 -14.92 -29.78
N GLY A 278 -4.57 -16.02 -30.18
CA GLY A 278 -4.21 -16.28 -31.56
C GLY A 278 -3.02 -15.47 -32.10
N GLY A 279 -2.41 -14.64 -31.29
CA GLY A 279 -1.24 -13.86 -31.65
C GLY A 279 0.08 -14.63 -31.51
N PRO A 280 1.23 -13.99 -31.80
CA PRO A 280 2.55 -14.61 -31.79
C PRO A 280 3.14 -14.83 -30.39
N GLY A 281 2.43 -14.50 -29.32
CA GLY A 281 2.88 -14.55 -27.93
C GLY A 281 3.02 -13.17 -27.31
N LEU A 282 3.71 -13.10 -26.16
CA LEU A 282 3.93 -11.86 -25.44
C LEU A 282 4.95 -10.96 -26.16
N ALA A 283 4.64 -9.69 -26.26
CA ALA A 283 5.51 -8.66 -26.83
C ALA A 283 5.46 -7.39 -25.97
N PRO A 284 6.51 -6.56 -25.97
CA PRO A 284 6.52 -5.29 -25.24
C PRO A 284 5.39 -4.36 -25.67
N LEU A 285 4.68 -3.81 -24.69
CA LEU A 285 3.70 -2.76 -24.84
C LEU A 285 4.15 -1.55 -24.05
N ILE A 286 4.59 -0.50 -24.74
CA ILE A 286 5.10 0.72 -24.11
C ILE A 286 3.95 1.48 -23.46
N ILE A 287 4.16 1.91 -22.23
CA ILE A 287 3.17 2.66 -21.46
C ILE A 287 3.09 4.10 -21.99
N PRO A 288 1.90 4.59 -22.37
CA PRO A 288 1.72 5.96 -22.83
C PRO A 288 2.15 6.99 -21.76
N LYS A 289 2.72 8.10 -22.21
CA LYS A 289 3.32 9.12 -21.33
C LYS A 289 2.34 9.71 -20.31
N GLU A 290 1.06 9.78 -20.62
CA GLU A 290 0.00 10.24 -19.72
C GLU A 290 -0.18 9.36 -18.47
N PHE A 291 0.36 8.13 -18.48
CA PHE A 291 0.38 7.24 -17.32
C PHE A 291 1.65 7.36 -16.48
N HIS A 292 2.70 8.05 -16.95
CA HIS A 292 3.99 8.11 -16.26
C HIS A 292 3.92 8.92 -14.94
N VAL A 293 2.99 9.86 -14.84
CA VAL A 293 2.73 10.64 -13.62
C VAL A 293 1.24 10.64 -13.30
N TRP A 294 0.89 10.85 -12.04
CA TRP A 294 -0.51 11.00 -11.63
C TRP A 294 -1.11 12.30 -12.21
N PRO A 295 -2.40 12.33 -12.59
CA PRO A 295 -3.04 13.55 -13.07
C PRO A 295 -2.85 14.72 -12.11
N GLY A 296 -2.37 15.84 -12.62
CA GLY A 296 -2.05 17.02 -11.82
C GLY A 296 -0.75 16.97 -11.03
N SER A 297 0.03 15.88 -11.13
CA SER A 297 1.35 15.80 -10.51
C SER A 297 2.36 16.67 -11.26
N PRO A 298 3.10 17.56 -10.56
CA PRO A 298 4.17 18.34 -11.17
C PRO A 298 5.48 17.54 -11.31
N ARG A 299 5.48 16.26 -10.93
CA ARG A 299 6.66 15.40 -10.97
C ARG A 299 7.16 15.24 -12.42
N ASP A 300 8.46 15.41 -12.63
CA ASP A 300 9.11 15.01 -13.88
C ASP A 300 9.52 13.52 -13.78
N PRO A 301 8.96 12.63 -14.61
CA PRO A 301 9.32 11.20 -14.58
C PRO A 301 10.74 10.92 -15.07
N GLY A 302 11.41 11.89 -15.71
CA GLY A 302 12.82 11.82 -16.10
C GLY A 302 13.81 12.20 -15.01
N VAL A 303 13.33 12.65 -13.85
CA VAL A 303 14.18 13.09 -12.74
C VAL A 303 14.13 12.07 -11.59
N GLY A 304 15.31 11.67 -11.14
CA GLY A 304 15.48 10.69 -10.06
C GLY A 304 15.26 9.24 -10.52
N ASP A 305 15.10 8.35 -9.54
CA ASP A 305 14.78 6.93 -9.82
C ASP A 305 13.26 6.78 -10.03
N PRO A 306 12.80 6.42 -11.23
CA PRO A 306 11.38 6.26 -11.51
C PRO A 306 10.72 5.15 -10.68
N LEU A 307 11.50 4.19 -10.17
CA LEU A 307 11.03 3.13 -9.28
C LEU A 307 10.80 3.60 -7.84
N ILE A 308 11.19 4.82 -7.53
CA ILE A 308 10.97 5.48 -6.23
C ILE A 308 9.99 6.63 -6.39
N SER A 309 10.22 7.49 -7.37
CA SER A 309 9.51 8.78 -7.50
C SER A 309 8.02 8.65 -7.78
N PHE A 310 7.51 7.54 -8.35
CA PHE A 310 6.08 7.33 -8.52
C PHE A 310 5.31 7.36 -7.18
N ARG A 311 5.98 7.04 -6.07
CA ARG A 311 5.38 7.03 -4.73
C ARG A 311 4.95 8.43 -4.28
N TYR A 312 5.58 9.47 -4.80
CA TYR A 312 5.26 10.86 -4.47
C TYR A 312 3.88 11.28 -4.99
N ASP A 313 3.41 10.64 -6.07
CA ASP A 313 2.10 10.88 -6.66
C ASP A 313 0.95 10.55 -5.70
N GLN A 314 1.18 9.71 -4.69
CA GLN A 314 0.23 9.43 -3.62
C GLN A 314 -0.15 10.69 -2.82
N ALA A 315 0.82 11.55 -2.50
CA ALA A 315 0.55 12.81 -1.82
C ALA A 315 -0.28 13.76 -2.71
N ILE A 316 0.05 13.83 -4.00
CA ILE A 316 -0.69 14.63 -4.98
C ILE A 316 -2.16 14.19 -5.04
N GLU A 317 -2.41 12.88 -5.14
CA GLU A 317 -3.78 12.34 -5.15
C GLU A 317 -4.54 12.71 -3.89
N PHE A 318 -3.94 12.51 -2.72
CA PHE A 318 -4.58 12.81 -1.44
C PHE A 318 -4.95 14.30 -1.33
N ILE A 319 -4.04 15.20 -1.66
CA ILE A 319 -4.27 16.66 -1.63
C ILE A 319 -5.32 17.08 -2.65
N ASN A 320 -5.29 16.53 -3.87
CA ASN A 320 -6.28 16.82 -4.89
C ASN A 320 -7.67 16.32 -4.49
N ALA A 321 -7.79 15.12 -3.93
CA ALA A 321 -9.06 14.59 -3.43
C ALA A 321 -9.68 15.47 -2.34
N ILE A 322 -8.85 16.03 -1.44
CA ILE A 322 -9.31 17.00 -0.43
C ILE A 322 -9.83 18.28 -1.10
N ARG A 323 -9.07 18.86 -2.02
CA ARG A 323 -9.41 20.13 -2.69
C ARG A 323 -10.64 20.02 -3.59
N GLU A 324 -10.76 18.91 -4.29
CA GLU A 324 -11.86 18.61 -5.21
C GLU A 324 -13.08 18.02 -4.51
N GLN A 325 -12.99 17.78 -3.21
CA GLN A 325 -14.04 17.19 -2.37
C GLN A 325 -14.57 15.84 -2.90
N ARG A 326 -13.71 15.05 -3.54
CA ARG A 326 -14.02 13.72 -4.07
C ARG A 326 -13.37 12.60 -3.24
N PRO A 327 -13.82 11.36 -3.36
CA PRO A 327 -13.10 10.22 -2.78
C PRO A 327 -11.68 10.11 -3.33
N CYS A 328 -10.76 9.62 -2.49
CA CYS A 328 -9.42 9.24 -2.91
C CYS A 328 -9.47 7.99 -3.82
N ALA A 329 -8.47 7.86 -4.70
CA ALA A 329 -8.36 6.71 -5.60
C ALA A 329 -8.21 5.36 -4.88
N VAL A 330 -7.69 5.38 -3.66
CA VAL A 330 -7.49 4.21 -2.80
C VAL A 330 -7.96 4.56 -1.38
N THR A 331 -9.17 4.14 -1.04
CA THR A 331 -9.83 4.51 0.21
C THR A 331 -9.49 3.55 1.37
N PHE A 332 -9.99 3.84 2.57
CA PHE A 332 -9.94 2.90 3.69
C PHE A 332 -10.78 1.64 3.43
N HIS A 333 -11.82 1.72 2.59
CA HIS A 333 -12.56 0.52 2.17
C HIS A 333 -11.66 -0.45 1.37
N ASP A 334 -10.78 0.07 0.53
CA ASP A 334 -9.80 -0.76 -0.19
C ASP A 334 -8.82 -1.41 0.79
N GLY A 335 -8.34 -0.65 1.77
CA GLY A 335 -7.52 -1.17 2.87
C GLY A 335 -8.23 -2.26 3.68
N ALA A 336 -9.50 -2.06 4.02
CA ALA A 336 -10.29 -3.02 4.77
C ALA A 336 -10.56 -4.31 3.97
N ARG A 337 -10.83 -4.21 2.65
CA ARG A 337 -10.95 -5.39 1.79
C ARG A 337 -9.66 -6.19 1.72
N ALA A 338 -8.52 -5.53 1.56
CA ALA A 338 -7.22 -6.20 1.58
C ALA A 338 -6.93 -6.85 2.95
N GLN A 339 -7.30 -6.18 4.05
CA GLN A 339 -7.15 -6.73 5.40
C GLN A 339 -8.02 -7.98 5.59
N ALA A 340 -9.24 -8.02 5.08
CA ALA A 340 -10.10 -9.19 5.16
C ALA A 340 -9.50 -10.41 4.45
N VAL A 341 -8.80 -10.21 3.32
CA VAL A 341 -8.07 -11.28 2.63
C VAL A 341 -6.88 -11.75 3.47
N MET A 342 -6.14 -10.85 4.09
CA MET A 342 -5.02 -11.21 4.98
C MET A 342 -5.50 -12.01 6.19
N ASP A 343 -6.60 -11.61 6.84
CA ASP A 343 -7.18 -12.33 7.98
C ASP A 343 -7.65 -13.74 7.56
N ALA A 344 -8.29 -13.86 6.39
CA ALA A 344 -8.68 -15.15 5.83
C ALA A 344 -7.47 -16.06 5.56
N ALA A 345 -6.35 -15.51 5.08
CA ALA A 345 -5.12 -16.26 4.84
C ALA A 345 -4.48 -16.75 6.14
N VAL A 346 -4.44 -15.91 7.18
CA VAL A 346 -3.98 -16.34 8.52
C VAL A 346 -4.86 -17.48 9.04
N ARG A 347 -6.19 -17.28 8.99
CA ARG A 347 -7.15 -18.30 9.41
C ARG A 347 -7.03 -19.60 8.61
N SER A 348 -6.82 -19.52 7.30
CA SER A 348 -6.60 -20.69 6.44
C SER A 348 -5.36 -21.48 6.85
N THR A 349 -4.27 -20.79 7.16
CA THR A 349 -3.03 -21.41 7.65
C THR A 349 -3.25 -22.14 8.98
N GLU A 350 -3.98 -21.53 9.91
CA GLU A 350 -4.29 -22.11 11.22
C GLU A 350 -5.19 -23.35 11.10
N LEU A 351 -6.24 -23.26 10.26
CA LEU A 351 -7.22 -24.33 10.06
C LEU A 351 -6.77 -25.39 9.05
N ARG A 352 -5.74 -25.10 8.23
CA ARG A 352 -5.25 -25.95 7.14
C ARG A 352 -6.34 -26.33 6.12
N GLN A 353 -7.19 -25.37 5.78
CA GLN A 353 -8.30 -25.57 4.85
C GLN A 353 -8.66 -24.29 4.09
N TRP A 354 -9.50 -24.44 3.07
CA TRP A 354 -10.10 -23.31 2.37
C TRP A 354 -10.98 -22.48 3.31
N VAL A 355 -10.90 -21.16 3.19
CA VAL A 355 -11.68 -20.20 3.95
C VAL A 355 -12.45 -19.30 2.99
N ASP A 356 -13.76 -19.21 3.20
CA ASP A 356 -14.62 -18.28 2.46
C ASP A 356 -14.45 -16.84 2.98
N LEU A 357 -14.48 -15.89 2.05
CA LEU A 357 -14.51 -14.46 2.37
C LEU A 357 -15.97 -13.96 2.39
N PRO A 358 -16.25 -12.95 3.25
CA PRO A 358 -17.58 -12.29 3.26
C PRO A 358 -17.98 -11.80 1.87
N ALA A 359 -19.29 -11.68 1.64
CA ALA A 359 -19.85 -11.24 0.38
C ALA A 359 -19.52 -9.77 0.07
#